data_da10592f15f16510346164eed1985de5
#
_entry.id   da10592f15f16510346164eed1985de5
#
_cell.length_a   1.000
_cell.length_b   1.000
_cell.length_c   1.000
_cell.angle_alpha   90.00
_cell.angle_beta   90.00
_cell.angle_gamma   90.00
#
_symmetry.space_group_name_H-M   'P 1'
#
loop_
_entity.id
_entity.type
_entity.pdbx_description
1 polymer ?
#
loop_
_entity_poly.entity_id
_entity_poly.type
_entity_poly.pdbx_seq_one_letter_code
_entity_poly.pdbx_strand_id
1 'polypeptide(L)'
;MGCEPVMVPVGHAFAKPILRKIGAVCGGELAGHYYFSEFHGCDSGVLAALRILGEVAKAKASGKTFSEMMVPISGVYANSGEMNFKVEDKDAAIARVLKAAADKLPRELSRSEMDGIRIEYEEGWVNIRKSNTEPYLRLIAERRGDVGAWVSLLKDAINAG
;
A
#
# COMPACT_ATOMS: atom_id res chain seq x y z
N MET A 1 1.23 18.28 0.99
CA MET A 1 2.64 18.07 1.29
C MET A 1 3.60 18.41 0.12
N GLY A 2 3.15 18.85 -1.03
CA GLY A 2 3.99 19.33 -2.15
C GLY A 2 4.81 18.27 -2.89
N CYS A 3 4.61 16.99 -2.61
CA CYS A 3 5.25 15.89 -3.35
C CYS A 3 4.23 15.22 -4.27
N GLU A 4 4.67 14.89 -5.48
CA GLU A 4 3.90 14.07 -6.42
C GLU A 4 4.21 12.58 -6.16
N PRO A 5 3.22 11.76 -5.74
CA PRO A 5 3.44 10.34 -5.53
C PRO A 5 3.46 9.60 -6.87
N VAL A 6 4.46 8.74 -7.05
CA VAL A 6 4.56 7.84 -8.21
C VAL A 6 4.56 6.40 -7.74
N MET A 7 3.60 5.62 -8.21
CA MET A 7 3.54 4.18 -7.92
C MET A 7 4.58 3.43 -8.75
N VAL A 8 5.21 2.44 -8.12
CA VAL A 8 6.22 1.58 -8.77
C VAL A 8 5.89 0.12 -8.48
N PRO A 9 6.29 -0.83 -9.34
CA PRO A 9 6.15 -2.26 -9.07
C PRO A 9 6.89 -2.66 -7.79
N VAL A 10 6.37 -3.64 -7.07
CA VAL A 10 7.03 -4.19 -5.88
C VAL A 10 8.36 -4.84 -6.24
N GLY A 11 9.38 -4.51 -5.46
CA GLY A 11 10.72 -5.08 -5.55
C GLY A 11 11.80 -4.06 -5.82
N HIS A 12 12.86 -4.10 -5.03
CA HIS A 12 13.97 -3.15 -5.07
C HIS A 12 14.69 -3.09 -6.43
N ALA A 13 14.64 -4.15 -7.22
CA ALA A 13 15.22 -4.18 -8.56
C ALA A 13 14.49 -3.23 -9.53
N PHE A 14 13.19 -3.00 -9.33
CA PHE A 14 12.38 -2.08 -10.12
C PHE A 14 12.44 -0.66 -9.57
N ALA A 15 12.43 -0.50 -8.24
CA ALA A 15 12.38 0.80 -7.60
C ALA A 15 13.58 1.69 -7.97
N LYS A 16 14.81 1.20 -7.85
CA LYS A 16 16.04 1.97 -8.08
C LYS A 16 16.13 2.62 -9.48
N PRO A 17 15.94 1.89 -10.59
CA PRO A 17 15.99 2.48 -11.92
C PRO A 17 14.91 3.55 -12.13
N ILE A 18 13.70 3.29 -11.61
CA ILE A 18 12.57 4.22 -11.75
C ILE A 18 12.84 5.50 -10.96
N LEU A 19 13.25 5.40 -9.69
CA LEU A 19 13.59 6.54 -8.84
C LEU A 19 14.64 7.45 -9.50
N ARG A 20 15.67 6.87 -10.09
CA ARG A 20 16.70 7.62 -10.83
C ARG A 20 16.13 8.29 -12.07
N LYS A 21 15.31 7.58 -12.85
CA LYS A 21 14.72 8.08 -14.09
C LYS A 21 13.81 9.29 -13.86
N ILE A 22 13.02 9.27 -12.78
CA ILE A 22 12.08 10.36 -12.46
C ILE A 22 12.68 11.42 -11.53
N GLY A 23 13.93 11.27 -11.07
CA GLY A 23 14.54 12.19 -10.13
C GLY A 23 13.85 12.21 -8.76
N ALA A 24 13.31 11.07 -8.31
CA ALA A 24 12.59 11.00 -7.05
C ALA A 24 13.50 11.30 -5.86
N VAL A 25 13.01 12.07 -4.89
CA VAL A 25 13.74 12.42 -3.66
C VAL A 25 13.85 11.22 -2.73
N CYS A 26 12.78 10.45 -2.62
CA CYS A 26 12.73 9.23 -1.79
C CYS A 26 11.71 8.24 -2.34
N GLY A 27 11.77 7.02 -1.85
CA GLY A 27 10.80 5.96 -2.11
C GLY A 27 10.67 5.04 -0.91
N GLY A 28 9.60 4.25 -0.87
CA GLY A 28 9.37 3.28 0.18
C GLY A 28 8.52 2.12 -0.30
N GLU A 29 8.73 0.96 0.32
CA GLU A 29 7.93 -0.24 0.10
C GLU A 29 7.28 -0.69 1.43
N LEU A 30 6.13 -1.33 1.34
CA LEU A 30 5.45 -1.90 2.51
C LEU A 30 6.34 -2.90 3.28
N ALA A 31 7.24 -3.57 2.57
CA ALA A 31 8.20 -4.49 3.17
C ALA A 31 9.31 -3.83 4.02
N GLY A 32 9.30 -2.49 4.13
CA GLY A 32 10.26 -1.75 4.96
C GLY A 32 11.56 -1.37 4.23
N HIS A 33 11.56 -1.38 2.91
CA HIS A 33 12.64 -0.80 2.12
C HIS A 33 12.42 0.70 1.95
N TYR A 34 13.47 1.50 2.20
CA TYR A 34 13.43 2.96 2.10
C TYR A 34 14.58 3.47 1.25
N TYR A 35 14.26 4.17 0.17
CA TYR A 35 15.21 4.67 -0.82
C TYR A 35 15.39 6.17 -0.68
N PHE A 36 16.62 6.67 -0.83
CA PHE A 36 16.93 8.08 -0.73
C PHE A 36 17.82 8.52 -1.88
N SER A 37 17.48 9.61 -2.56
CA SER A 37 18.30 10.17 -3.65
C SER A 37 19.70 10.57 -3.17
N GLU A 38 19.80 11.15 -1.98
CA GLU A 38 21.08 11.52 -1.35
C GLU A 38 21.97 10.32 -1.05
N PHE A 39 21.39 9.10 -0.98
CA PHE A 39 22.10 7.84 -0.84
C PHE A 39 22.13 7.06 -2.16
N HIS A 40 22.29 7.80 -3.28
CA HIS A 40 22.36 7.27 -4.64
C HIS A 40 21.14 6.42 -5.06
N GLY A 41 19.97 6.67 -4.46
CA GLY A 41 18.76 5.87 -4.65
C GLY A 41 18.90 4.45 -4.08
N CYS A 42 19.83 4.23 -3.16
CA CYS A 42 19.97 2.96 -2.46
C CYS A 42 18.99 2.84 -1.30
N ASP A 43 18.65 1.59 -1.00
CA ASP A 43 17.89 1.23 0.19
C ASP A 43 18.76 1.38 1.44
N SER A 44 18.22 2.05 2.47
CA SER A 44 18.88 2.20 3.76
C SER A 44 17.88 2.33 4.91
N GLY A 45 17.62 1.22 5.60
CA GLY A 45 16.83 1.21 6.83
C GLY A 45 17.49 2.02 7.95
N VAL A 46 18.84 2.06 8.00
CA VAL A 46 19.57 2.87 8.99
C VAL A 46 19.34 4.36 8.77
N LEU A 47 19.43 4.84 7.54
CA LEU A 47 19.15 6.23 7.22
C LEU A 47 17.71 6.60 7.49
N ALA A 48 16.77 5.71 7.15
CA ALA A 48 15.36 5.88 7.48
C ALA A 48 15.14 6.02 8.99
N ALA A 49 15.74 5.12 9.78
CA ALA A 49 15.64 5.17 11.24
C ALA A 49 16.20 6.48 11.82
N LEU A 50 17.37 6.93 11.35
CA LEU A 50 17.96 8.18 11.81
C LEU A 50 17.08 9.40 11.49
N ARG A 51 16.47 9.44 10.28
CA ARG A 51 15.54 10.51 9.91
C ARG A 51 14.28 10.50 10.77
N ILE A 52 13.68 9.32 10.98
CA ILE A 52 12.49 9.18 11.84
C ILE A 52 12.82 9.60 13.27
N LEU A 53 13.95 9.16 13.83
CA LEU A 53 14.39 9.56 15.16
C LEU A 53 14.61 11.08 15.28
N GLY A 54 15.13 11.71 14.22
CA GLY A 54 15.25 13.17 14.16
C GLY A 54 13.90 13.87 14.26
N GLU A 55 12.87 13.40 13.55
CA GLU A 55 11.52 13.97 13.63
C GLU A 55 10.86 13.68 14.98
N VAL A 56 11.07 12.49 15.54
CA VAL A 56 10.61 12.16 16.91
C VAL A 56 11.24 13.10 17.95
N ALA A 57 12.54 13.37 17.84
CA ALA A 57 13.23 14.29 18.73
C ALA A 57 12.68 15.73 18.65
N LYS A 58 12.39 16.23 17.44
CA LYS A 58 11.75 17.53 17.20
C LYS A 58 10.34 17.58 17.82
N ALA A 59 9.54 16.54 17.60
CA ALA A 59 8.20 16.42 18.18
C ALA A 59 8.27 16.46 19.71
N LYS A 60 9.17 15.67 20.30
CA LYS A 60 9.37 15.62 21.74
C LYS A 60 9.83 16.97 22.32
N ALA A 61 10.73 17.68 21.63
CA ALA A 61 11.18 19.02 22.02
C ALA A 61 10.03 20.05 22.01
N SER A 62 8.99 19.84 21.18
CA SER A 62 7.77 20.65 21.13
C SER A 62 6.64 20.13 22.04
N GLY A 63 6.93 19.19 22.94
CA GLY A 63 5.98 18.62 23.89
C GLY A 63 5.01 17.59 23.28
N LYS A 64 5.24 17.10 22.06
CA LYS A 64 4.41 16.10 21.38
C LYS A 64 4.98 14.70 21.52
N THR A 65 4.10 13.72 21.64
CA THR A 65 4.45 12.31 21.53
C THR A 65 4.56 11.86 20.06
N PHE A 66 5.22 10.73 19.81
CA PHE A 66 5.25 10.11 18.48
C PHE A 66 3.85 9.78 17.98
N SER A 67 2.98 9.26 18.84
CA SER A 67 1.59 8.94 18.50
C SER A 67 0.83 10.18 18.02
N GLU A 68 0.94 11.31 18.71
CA GLU A 68 0.30 12.57 18.30
C GLU A 68 0.85 13.10 16.98
N MET A 69 2.13 12.88 16.70
CA MET A 69 2.73 13.21 15.40
C MET A 69 2.15 12.36 14.26
N MET A 70 1.80 11.09 14.54
CA MET A 70 1.27 10.16 13.54
C MET A 70 -0.23 10.32 13.28
N VAL A 71 -1.01 10.91 14.21
CA VAL A 71 -2.48 11.08 14.07
C VAL A 71 -2.90 11.70 12.72
N PRO A 72 -2.27 12.77 12.19
CA PRO A 72 -2.64 13.35 10.92
C PRO A 72 -2.48 12.39 9.72
N ILE A 73 -1.70 11.33 9.88
CA ILE A 73 -1.44 10.32 8.86
C ILE A 73 -2.33 9.09 9.08
N SER A 74 -2.22 8.46 10.25
CA SER A 74 -2.89 7.20 10.57
C SER A 74 -4.37 7.35 10.94
N GLY A 75 -4.80 8.54 11.35
CA GLY A 75 -6.17 8.79 11.76
C GLY A 75 -7.16 9.05 10.61
N VAL A 76 -6.66 9.22 9.38
CA VAL A 76 -7.52 9.56 8.23
C VAL A 76 -7.96 8.32 7.47
N TYR A 77 -7.07 7.35 7.31
CA TYR A 77 -7.29 6.14 6.53
C TYR A 77 -7.14 4.89 7.39
N ALA A 78 -8.07 3.96 7.24
CA ALA A 78 -7.97 2.61 7.78
C ALA A 78 -7.42 1.68 6.70
N ASN A 79 -6.34 0.97 7.03
CA ASN A 79 -5.69 0.00 6.16
C ASN A 79 -5.95 -1.41 6.70
N SER A 80 -6.33 -2.34 5.83
CA SER A 80 -6.62 -3.73 6.20
C SER A 80 -5.38 -4.55 6.59
N GLY A 81 -4.19 -4.05 6.29
CA GLY A 81 -3.01 -4.89 6.16
C GLY A 81 -3.10 -5.85 4.97
N GLU A 82 -1.98 -6.49 4.63
CA GLU A 82 -1.97 -7.52 3.59
C GLU A 82 -2.55 -8.83 4.13
N MET A 83 -3.58 -9.33 3.46
CA MET A 83 -4.25 -10.58 3.80
C MET A 83 -3.91 -11.65 2.78
N ASN A 84 -3.56 -12.84 3.24
CA ASN A 84 -3.15 -13.97 2.40
C ASN A 84 -4.24 -15.04 2.39
N PHE A 85 -4.63 -15.50 1.21
CA PHE A 85 -5.66 -16.52 1.01
C PHE A 85 -5.10 -17.69 0.20
N LYS A 86 -5.25 -18.89 0.75
CA LYS A 86 -4.94 -20.11 0.01
C LYS A 86 -6.18 -20.52 -0.79
N VAL A 87 -6.11 -20.39 -2.10
CA VAL A 87 -7.20 -20.74 -3.02
C VAL A 87 -6.66 -21.63 -4.14
N GLU A 88 -7.45 -22.57 -4.61
CA GLU A 88 -7.07 -23.48 -5.69
C GLU A 88 -7.00 -22.75 -7.02
N ASP A 89 -8.05 -22.06 -7.39
CA ASP A 89 -8.13 -21.25 -8.60
C ASP A 89 -8.07 -19.76 -8.28
N LYS A 90 -6.88 -19.19 -8.40
CA LYS A 90 -6.63 -17.77 -8.14
C LYS A 90 -7.32 -16.87 -9.16
N ASP A 91 -7.44 -17.30 -10.41
CA ASP A 91 -8.06 -16.49 -11.45
C ASP A 91 -9.57 -16.40 -11.27
N ALA A 92 -10.22 -17.52 -10.93
CA ALA A 92 -11.63 -17.52 -10.58
C ALA A 92 -11.89 -16.69 -9.32
N ALA A 93 -11.03 -16.77 -8.30
CA ALA A 93 -11.16 -15.94 -7.10
C ALA A 93 -11.02 -14.45 -7.40
N ILE A 94 -10.05 -14.05 -8.22
CA ILE A 94 -9.89 -12.66 -8.67
C ILE A 94 -11.14 -12.20 -9.41
N ALA A 95 -11.68 -13.01 -10.33
CA ALA A 95 -12.88 -12.65 -11.08
C ALA A 95 -14.09 -12.40 -10.15
N ARG A 96 -14.27 -13.26 -9.12
CA ARG A 96 -15.33 -13.05 -8.11
C ARG A 96 -15.13 -11.76 -7.32
N VAL A 97 -13.91 -11.47 -6.91
CA VAL A 97 -13.57 -10.22 -6.18
C VAL A 97 -13.86 -9.00 -7.05
N LEU A 98 -13.43 -9.01 -8.32
CA LEU A 98 -13.69 -7.89 -9.24
C LEU A 98 -15.19 -7.69 -9.48
N LYS A 99 -15.94 -8.78 -9.61
CA LYS A 99 -17.39 -8.72 -9.73
C LYS A 99 -18.04 -8.14 -8.47
N ALA A 100 -17.68 -8.64 -7.30
CA ALA A 100 -18.22 -8.13 -6.03
C ALA A 100 -17.87 -6.65 -5.81
N ALA A 101 -16.67 -6.25 -6.18
CA ALA A 101 -16.24 -4.85 -6.13
C ALA A 101 -17.06 -3.97 -7.07
N ALA A 102 -17.26 -4.40 -8.33
CA ALA A 102 -18.05 -3.66 -9.29
C ALA A 102 -19.53 -3.54 -8.89
N ASP A 103 -20.09 -4.59 -8.28
CA ASP A 103 -21.52 -4.64 -7.90
C ASP A 103 -21.83 -3.85 -6.61
N LYS A 104 -20.88 -3.75 -5.67
CA LYS A 104 -21.17 -3.32 -4.28
C LYS A 104 -20.25 -2.24 -3.73
N LEU A 105 -19.08 -1.99 -4.33
CA LEU A 105 -18.22 -0.87 -3.95
C LEU A 105 -18.62 0.40 -4.73
N PRO A 106 -18.14 1.58 -4.32
CA PRO A 106 -18.36 2.82 -5.05
C PRO A 106 -17.88 2.74 -6.50
N ARG A 107 -18.22 3.79 -7.27
CA ARG A 107 -17.74 3.89 -8.65
C ARG A 107 -16.22 3.84 -8.72
N GLU A 108 -15.68 2.94 -9.54
CA GLU A 108 -14.28 2.88 -9.90
C GLU A 108 -13.83 4.18 -10.59
N LEU A 109 -12.75 4.78 -10.12
CA LEU A 109 -12.13 5.97 -10.71
C LEU A 109 -11.03 5.61 -11.69
N SER A 110 -10.18 4.66 -11.32
CA SER A 110 -9.11 4.16 -12.17
C SER A 110 -8.72 2.74 -11.79
N ARG A 111 -8.02 2.07 -12.70
CA ARG A 111 -7.49 0.72 -12.52
C ARG A 111 -6.06 0.66 -13.02
N SER A 112 -5.21 -0.08 -12.28
CA SER A 112 -3.83 -0.40 -12.65
C SER A 112 -3.58 -1.90 -12.52
N GLU A 113 -2.81 -2.44 -13.44
CA GLU A 113 -2.37 -3.86 -13.44
C GLU A 113 -0.84 -3.99 -13.27
N MET A 114 -0.21 -2.97 -12.70
CA MET A 114 1.24 -2.91 -12.54
C MET A 114 1.76 -4.01 -11.58
N ASP A 115 1.03 -4.26 -10.47
CA ASP A 115 1.34 -5.31 -9.50
C ASP A 115 0.03 -5.91 -8.96
N GLY A 116 -0.51 -6.88 -9.68
CA GLY A 116 -1.86 -7.36 -9.52
C GLY A 116 -2.88 -6.35 -10.06
N ILE A 117 -4.10 -6.39 -9.55
CA ILE A 117 -5.17 -5.48 -9.96
C ILE A 117 -5.45 -4.52 -8.81
N ARG A 118 -5.13 -3.27 -9.02
CA ARG A 118 -5.43 -2.17 -8.11
C ARG A 118 -6.56 -1.32 -8.68
N ILE A 119 -7.60 -1.09 -7.87
CA ILE A 119 -8.75 -0.27 -8.20
C ILE A 119 -8.80 0.89 -7.22
N GLU A 120 -8.88 2.10 -7.76
CA GLU A 120 -9.03 3.34 -7.00
C GLU A 120 -10.49 3.77 -6.94
N TYR A 121 -10.91 4.24 -5.79
CA TYR A 121 -12.21 4.83 -5.51
C TYR A 121 -12.02 6.22 -4.88
N GLU A 122 -13.08 7.03 -4.77
CA GLU A 122 -12.99 8.36 -4.18
C GLU A 122 -12.46 8.34 -2.73
N GLU A 123 -12.85 7.32 -1.97
CA GLU A 123 -12.52 7.23 -0.55
C GLU A 123 -11.39 6.24 -0.22
N GLY A 124 -10.82 5.55 -1.21
CA GLY A 124 -9.81 4.53 -0.95
C GLY A 124 -9.45 3.69 -2.16
N TRP A 125 -8.83 2.56 -1.90
CA TRP A 125 -8.39 1.64 -2.95
C TRP A 125 -8.37 0.19 -2.47
N VAL A 126 -8.39 -0.72 -3.43
CA VAL A 126 -8.25 -2.17 -3.24
C VAL A 126 -7.16 -2.67 -4.18
N ASN A 127 -6.30 -3.56 -3.71
CA ASN A 127 -5.37 -4.30 -4.56
C ASN A 127 -5.51 -5.80 -4.30
N ILE A 128 -5.62 -6.58 -5.37
CA ILE A 128 -5.62 -8.03 -5.34
C ILE A 128 -4.55 -8.56 -6.28
N ARG A 129 -3.68 -9.43 -5.79
CA ARG A 129 -2.55 -9.96 -6.55
C ARG A 129 -2.23 -11.41 -6.23
N LYS A 130 -1.67 -12.12 -7.18
CA LYS A 130 -1.05 -13.43 -6.95
C LYS A 130 0.31 -13.22 -6.29
N SER A 131 0.64 -14.00 -5.26
CA SER A 131 2.01 -14.05 -4.77
C SER A 131 2.93 -14.68 -5.82
N ASN A 132 4.11 -14.08 -6.03
CA ASN A 132 5.10 -14.59 -6.97
C ASN A 132 5.89 -15.79 -6.43
N THR A 133 5.96 -15.93 -5.11
CA THR A 133 6.82 -16.91 -4.42
C THR A 133 6.03 -17.99 -3.70
N GLU A 134 4.74 -17.74 -3.45
CA GLU A 134 3.91 -18.61 -2.60
C GLU A 134 2.55 -18.91 -3.26
N PRO A 135 1.87 -19.99 -2.90
CA PRO A 135 0.57 -20.36 -3.49
C PRO A 135 -0.60 -19.52 -2.92
N TYR A 136 -0.37 -18.24 -2.64
CA TYR A 136 -1.37 -17.35 -2.05
C TYR A 136 -1.87 -16.30 -3.05
N LEU A 137 -3.13 -15.93 -2.84
CA LEU A 137 -3.73 -14.70 -3.32
C LEU A 137 -3.62 -13.65 -2.20
N ARG A 138 -3.20 -12.46 -2.51
CA ARG A 138 -3.01 -11.36 -1.57
C ARG A 138 -4.02 -10.27 -1.83
N LEU A 139 -4.66 -9.81 -0.77
CA LEU A 139 -5.62 -8.70 -0.80
C LEU A 139 -5.20 -7.66 0.22
N ILE A 140 -5.24 -6.40 -0.19
CA ILE A 140 -5.10 -5.25 0.69
C ILE A 140 -6.11 -4.19 0.27
N ALA A 141 -6.70 -3.52 1.26
CA ALA A 141 -7.61 -2.42 1.04
C ALA A 141 -7.30 -1.28 2.00
N GLU A 142 -7.48 -0.06 1.55
CA GLU A 142 -7.36 1.14 2.37
C GLU A 142 -8.50 2.08 2.03
N ARG A 143 -9.09 2.67 3.06
CA ARG A 143 -10.22 3.58 2.89
C ARG A 143 -10.20 4.69 3.94
N ARG A 144 -10.70 5.85 3.58
CA ARG A 144 -11.04 6.90 4.54
C ARG A 144 -12.14 6.41 5.48
N GLY A 145 -11.90 6.47 6.79
CA GLY A 145 -12.78 5.89 7.80
C GLY A 145 -12.66 4.36 7.88
N ASP A 146 -13.78 3.64 8.09
CA ASP A 146 -13.78 2.19 8.30
C ASP A 146 -13.63 1.40 7.00
N VAL A 147 -12.64 0.51 6.94
CA VAL A 147 -12.38 -0.41 5.83
C VAL A 147 -13.07 -1.77 5.99
N GLY A 148 -13.63 -2.06 7.17
CA GLY A 148 -14.13 -3.38 7.55
C GLY A 148 -15.19 -3.94 6.60
N ALA A 149 -16.13 -3.11 6.18
CA ALA A 149 -17.19 -3.52 5.24
C ALA A 149 -16.63 -3.95 3.87
N TRP A 150 -15.64 -3.22 3.34
CA TRP A 150 -14.96 -3.59 2.08
C TRP A 150 -14.20 -4.91 2.24
N VAL A 151 -13.46 -5.04 3.33
CA VAL A 151 -12.70 -6.26 3.65
C VAL A 151 -13.60 -7.47 3.76
N SER A 152 -14.74 -7.37 4.48
CA SER A 152 -15.69 -8.47 4.62
C SER A 152 -16.24 -8.91 3.26
N LEU A 153 -16.75 -7.95 2.47
CA LEU A 153 -17.27 -8.22 1.13
C LEU A 153 -16.27 -8.97 0.24
N LEU A 154 -15.02 -8.50 0.22
CA LEU A 154 -14.00 -9.05 -0.68
C LEU A 154 -13.48 -10.41 -0.19
N LYS A 155 -13.38 -10.62 1.13
CA LYS A 155 -13.09 -11.93 1.73
C LYS A 155 -14.15 -12.96 1.39
N ASP A 156 -15.42 -12.60 1.53
CA ASP A 156 -16.54 -13.48 1.19
C ASP A 156 -16.50 -13.88 -0.29
N ALA A 157 -16.18 -12.94 -1.19
CA ALA A 157 -16.02 -13.22 -2.61
C ALA A 157 -14.82 -14.15 -2.91
N ILE A 158 -13.71 -14.04 -2.17
CA ILE A 158 -12.57 -14.96 -2.31
C ILE A 158 -12.97 -16.38 -1.90
N ASN A 159 -13.69 -16.51 -0.78
CA ASN A 159 -14.03 -17.78 -0.16
C ASN A 159 -15.28 -18.48 -0.75
N ALA A 160 -15.99 -17.84 -1.67
CA ALA A 160 -17.24 -18.36 -2.27
C ALA A 160 -17.03 -19.46 -3.33
N GLY A 161 -15.87 -20.09 -3.40
CA GLY A 161 -15.57 -21.13 -4.39
C GLY A 161 -14.80 -22.30 -3.87
#